data_8aaf11e84b12be768eecb6a8a931fbe7
#
_entry.id   8aaf11e84b12be768eecb6a8a931fbe7
#
_cell.length_a   1.000
_cell.length_b   1.000
_cell.length_c   1.000
_cell.angle_alpha   90.00
_cell.angle_beta   90.00
_cell.angle_gamma   90.00
#
_symmetry.space_group_name_H-M   'P 1'
#
loop_
_entity.id
_entity.type
_entity.pdbx_description
1 polymer ?
#
loop_
_entity_poly.entity_id
_entity_poly.type
_entity_poly.pdbx_seq_one_letter_code
_entity_poly.pdbx_strand_id
1 'polypeptide(L)'
;MKKITKEKILYRIGRSYSEWIESMPYRNWFNPIITIYLNFRSFPFKQAIKLPIFVYGWPKIFSLYGDMECVDKCRTGMIQLNRTITGAPSNPGPNTAINNWGKIIFHGPCLIPTANKINVFKPAILELGTNCKIMHYCNITAHKKVVVGANTWITHRCQILDSNFHFMADFNKKTISKYSKPICIGKSCWICNSSTITAGAVVPDYTIVASNSLVNKDFSNIPPESIIGGIPAKYIASGFRRVNNPKLENEIWDFFMEHPDKDIFPIEENFDHSMCDENL
;
A
#
# COMPACT_ATOMS: atom_id res chain seq x y z
N MET A 1 -16.84 -17.56 26.01
CA MET A 1 -15.47 -17.04 26.19
C MET A 1 -14.52 -18.24 26.24
N LYS A 2 -13.78 -18.51 25.14
CA LYS A 2 -12.73 -19.55 25.14
C LYS A 2 -11.61 -19.12 26.10
N LYS A 3 -11.25 -19.97 27.07
CA LYS A 3 -10.13 -19.74 27.99
C LYS A 3 -8.83 -19.70 27.17
N ILE A 4 -8.17 -18.56 27.12
CA ILE A 4 -6.82 -18.45 26.54
C ILE A 4 -5.89 -19.26 27.45
N THR A 5 -5.25 -20.28 26.94
CA THR A 5 -4.33 -21.11 27.73
C THR A 5 -3.03 -20.34 28.03
N LYS A 6 -2.40 -20.65 29.15
CA LYS A 6 -1.11 -20.07 29.58
C LYS A 6 -0.05 -20.20 28.48
N GLU A 7 -0.06 -21.28 27.73
CA GLU A 7 0.84 -21.56 26.61
C GLU A 7 0.63 -20.63 25.43
N LYS A 8 -0.64 -20.35 25.05
CA LYS A 8 -0.96 -19.35 24.00
C LYS A 8 -0.50 -17.94 24.39
N ILE A 9 -0.60 -17.58 25.67
CA ILE A 9 -0.11 -16.28 26.18
C ILE A 9 1.43 -16.23 26.11
N LEU A 10 2.12 -17.27 26.57
CA LEU A 10 3.59 -17.35 26.56
C LEU A 10 4.14 -17.35 25.15
N TYR A 11 3.49 -18.05 24.21
CA TYR A 11 3.85 -18.05 22.79
C TYR A 11 3.72 -16.63 22.19
N ARG A 12 2.62 -15.93 22.44
CA ARG A 12 2.41 -14.54 21.96
C ARG A 12 3.43 -13.56 22.55
N ILE A 13 3.73 -13.69 23.84
CA ILE A 13 4.75 -12.86 24.51
C ILE A 13 6.14 -13.15 23.94
N GLY A 14 6.50 -14.43 23.79
CA GLY A 14 7.79 -14.84 23.23
C GLY A 14 7.98 -14.37 21.80
N ARG A 15 6.94 -14.48 20.97
CA ARG A 15 6.94 -13.97 19.60
C ARG A 15 7.10 -12.45 19.56
N SER A 16 6.34 -11.71 20.36
CA SER A 16 6.46 -10.24 20.43
C SER A 16 7.82 -9.79 20.94
N TYR A 17 8.43 -10.54 21.86
CA TYR A 17 9.76 -10.24 22.39
C TYR A 17 10.85 -10.48 21.35
N SER A 18 10.84 -11.63 20.63
CA SER A 18 11.81 -11.89 19.57
C SER A 18 11.67 -10.90 18.40
N GLU A 19 10.46 -10.60 17.96
CA GLU A 19 10.21 -9.56 16.95
C GLU A 19 10.74 -8.19 17.39
N TRP A 20 10.59 -7.83 18.67
CA TRP A 20 11.10 -6.61 19.24
C TRP A 20 12.64 -6.57 19.25
N ILE A 21 13.29 -7.63 19.73
CA ILE A 21 14.76 -7.76 19.76
C ILE A 21 15.35 -7.73 18.35
N GLU A 22 14.80 -8.51 17.42
CA GLU A 22 15.26 -8.55 16.02
C GLU A 22 15.13 -7.20 15.32
N SER A 23 14.11 -6.41 15.69
CA SER A 23 13.88 -5.10 15.09
C SER A 23 14.75 -3.98 15.67
N MET A 24 15.33 -4.17 16.87
CA MET A 24 16.04 -3.11 17.59
C MET A 24 17.17 -2.45 16.80
N PRO A 25 18.06 -3.19 16.11
CA PRO A 25 19.16 -2.58 15.35
C PRO A 25 18.69 -1.75 14.16
N TYR A 26 17.48 -2.01 13.65
CA TYR A 26 16.96 -1.46 12.40
C TYR A 26 15.71 -0.60 12.60
N ARG A 27 15.29 -0.43 13.86
CA ARG A 27 14.06 0.28 14.19
C ARG A 27 14.22 1.78 14.01
N ASN A 28 13.45 2.35 13.14
CA ASN A 28 13.32 3.79 13.05
C ASN A 28 12.42 4.31 14.19
N TRP A 29 13.00 5.13 15.06
CA TRP A 29 12.27 5.80 16.13
C TRP A 29 11.52 7.03 15.62
N PHE A 30 10.46 7.41 16.32
CA PHE A 30 9.73 8.64 16.02
C PHE A 30 10.66 9.85 16.02
N ASN A 31 10.60 10.64 14.95
CA ASN A 31 11.43 11.83 14.75
C ASN A 31 10.57 13.09 14.80
N PRO A 32 10.49 13.80 15.93
CA PRO A 32 9.64 14.99 16.08
C PRO A 32 10.09 16.14 15.19
N ILE A 33 11.40 16.31 14.99
CA ILE A 33 11.95 17.42 14.18
C ILE A 33 11.49 17.32 12.74
N ILE A 34 11.72 16.17 12.11
CA ILE A 34 11.30 15.95 10.72
C ILE A 34 9.77 15.88 10.61
N THR A 35 9.07 15.38 11.63
CA THR A 35 7.61 15.41 11.69
C THR A 35 7.09 16.83 11.59
N ILE A 36 7.57 17.75 12.44
CA ILE A 36 7.16 19.16 12.42
C ILE A 36 7.52 19.78 11.06
N TYR A 37 8.78 19.66 10.66
CA TYR A 37 9.25 20.24 9.39
C TYR A 37 8.40 19.81 8.20
N LEU A 38 8.17 18.50 8.01
CA LEU A 38 7.45 17.97 6.85
C LEU A 38 5.99 18.42 6.85
N ASN A 39 5.32 18.40 8.03
CA ASN A 39 3.92 18.81 8.10
C ASN A 39 3.75 20.30 7.78
N PHE A 40 4.53 21.18 8.41
CA PHE A 40 4.42 22.64 8.18
C PHE A 40 4.91 23.07 6.80
N ARG A 41 5.81 22.29 6.17
CA ARG A 41 6.29 22.58 4.81
C ARG A 41 5.30 22.15 3.73
N SER A 42 4.50 21.10 3.98
CA SER A 42 3.74 20.44 2.90
C SER A 42 2.23 20.60 3.02
N PHE A 43 1.67 20.79 4.23
CA PHE A 43 0.23 20.89 4.43
C PHE A 43 -0.24 22.33 4.64
N PRO A 44 -1.50 22.65 4.29
CA PRO A 44 -2.14 23.89 4.72
C PRO A 44 -2.05 24.03 6.26
N PHE A 45 -1.84 25.26 6.75
CA PHE A 45 -1.59 25.52 8.20
C PHE A 45 -2.61 24.85 9.12
N LYS A 46 -3.92 24.90 8.79
CA LYS A 46 -5.00 24.26 9.58
C LYS A 46 -4.86 22.75 9.70
N GLN A 47 -4.18 22.11 8.78
CA GLN A 47 -3.89 20.67 8.81
C GLN A 47 -2.52 20.41 9.44
N ALA A 48 -1.51 21.23 9.12
CA ALA A 48 -0.15 21.12 9.62
C ALA A 48 -0.09 21.12 11.16
N ILE A 49 -0.87 21.97 11.83
CA ILE A 49 -0.95 22.03 13.30
C ILE A 49 -1.46 20.74 13.95
N LYS A 50 -2.18 19.90 13.18
CA LYS A 50 -2.64 18.59 13.62
C LYS A 50 -1.59 17.50 13.46
N LEU A 51 -0.46 17.80 12.81
CA LEU A 51 0.62 16.86 12.52
C LEU A 51 0.11 15.53 11.92
N PRO A 52 -0.59 15.54 10.78
CA PRO A 52 -1.17 14.32 10.21
C PRO A 52 -0.14 13.26 9.86
N ILE A 53 1.10 13.63 9.48
CA ILE A 53 2.19 12.68 9.22
C ILE A 53 3.08 12.56 10.46
N PHE A 54 3.26 11.33 10.95
CA PHE A 54 4.33 10.98 11.87
C PHE A 54 5.49 10.38 11.09
N VAL A 55 6.66 10.94 11.27
CA VAL A 55 7.90 10.51 10.60
C VAL A 55 8.75 9.69 11.56
N TYR A 56 9.28 8.58 11.08
CA TYR A 56 10.17 7.70 11.82
C TYR A 56 11.58 7.71 11.19
N GLY A 57 12.63 7.81 12.01
CA GLY A 57 14.02 7.89 11.53
C GLY A 57 14.28 9.11 10.66
N TRP A 58 15.10 8.94 9.62
CA TRP A 58 15.56 10.00 8.73
C TRP A 58 15.26 9.69 7.27
N PRO A 59 14.00 9.88 6.79
CA PRO A 59 13.70 9.69 5.37
C PRO A 59 14.54 10.61 4.50
N LYS A 60 14.83 10.19 3.27
CA LYS A 60 15.53 11.00 2.28
C LYS A 60 14.55 11.97 1.63
N ILE A 61 14.59 13.22 2.01
CA ILE A 61 13.73 14.26 1.44
C ILE A 61 14.51 14.98 0.36
N PHE A 62 14.20 14.71 -0.92
CA PHE A 62 14.85 15.39 -2.06
C PHE A 62 14.16 16.70 -2.39
N SER A 63 12.83 16.73 -2.32
CA SER A 63 12.03 17.93 -2.56
C SER A 63 10.68 17.86 -1.87
N LEU A 64 10.20 19.02 -1.40
CA LEU A 64 8.85 19.27 -0.90
C LEU A 64 8.29 20.58 -1.51
N TYR A 65 8.56 20.83 -2.80
CA TYR A 65 8.00 22.01 -3.48
C TYR A 65 6.50 21.88 -3.76
N GLY A 66 6.01 20.65 -3.85
CA GLY A 66 4.59 20.34 -4.00
C GLY A 66 3.85 20.34 -2.67
N ASP A 67 2.54 20.22 -2.75
CA ASP A 67 1.63 20.26 -1.61
C ASP A 67 1.20 18.86 -1.17
N MET A 68 0.77 18.77 0.10
CA MET A 68 0.07 17.61 0.64
C MET A 68 -1.25 18.06 1.26
N GLU A 69 -2.27 17.22 1.19
CA GLU A 69 -3.61 17.55 1.70
C GLU A 69 -4.29 16.30 2.26
N CYS A 70 -5.00 16.48 3.38
CA CYS A 70 -5.98 15.53 3.88
C CYS A 70 -7.37 16.02 3.48
N VAL A 71 -8.07 15.27 2.62
CA VAL A 71 -9.40 15.69 2.11
C VAL A 71 -10.48 15.40 3.15
N ASP A 72 -10.43 14.23 3.77
CA ASP A 72 -11.37 13.83 4.79
C ASP A 72 -10.93 14.28 6.20
N LYS A 73 -11.31 13.55 7.24
CA LYS A 73 -10.98 13.89 8.63
C LYS A 73 -9.47 13.83 8.87
N CYS A 74 -8.81 14.99 8.95
CA CYS A 74 -7.40 15.09 9.30
C CYS A 74 -7.20 14.84 10.82
N ARG A 75 -6.41 13.81 11.15
CA ARG A 75 -6.08 13.40 12.53
C ARG A 75 -4.57 13.33 12.72
N THR A 76 -4.11 13.54 13.96
CA THR A 76 -2.71 13.44 14.35
C THR A 76 -2.17 12.03 14.11
N GLY A 77 -1.02 11.94 13.42
CA GLY A 77 -0.30 10.68 13.20
C GLY A 77 -1.02 9.63 12.35
N MET A 78 -2.07 10.02 11.62
CA MET A 78 -2.83 9.08 10.80
C MET A 78 -2.01 8.54 9.62
N ILE A 79 -0.98 9.26 9.20
CA ILE A 79 -0.07 8.83 8.15
C ILE A 79 1.27 8.48 8.82
N GLN A 80 1.74 7.26 8.64
CA GLN A 80 2.99 6.80 9.21
C GLN A 80 4.03 6.65 8.12
N LEU A 81 5.07 7.49 8.16
CA LEU A 81 6.10 7.55 7.15
C LEU A 81 7.43 6.99 7.68
N ASN A 82 8.06 6.11 6.89
CA ASN A 82 9.38 5.53 7.18
C ASN A 82 9.42 4.71 8.47
N ARG A 83 8.26 4.18 8.91
CA ARG A 83 8.17 3.30 10.07
C ARG A 83 8.71 1.92 9.71
N THR A 84 9.54 1.35 10.59
CA THR A 84 9.94 -0.05 10.47
C THR A 84 8.76 -0.96 10.83
N ILE A 85 8.50 -1.96 10.01
CA ILE A 85 7.51 -3.02 10.29
C ILE A 85 8.29 -4.29 10.58
N THR A 86 8.09 -4.84 11.77
CA THR A 86 8.66 -6.14 12.17
C THR A 86 7.94 -7.28 11.49
N GLY A 87 8.65 -8.37 11.20
CA GLY A 87 8.07 -9.55 10.57
C GLY A 87 7.80 -9.42 9.06
N ALA A 88 8.06 -8.28 8.44
CA ALA A 88 7.95 -8.15 6.99
C ALA A 88 9.12 -8.85 6.27
N PRO A 89 8.87 -9.63 5.20
CA PRO A 89 9.91 -10.40 4.50
C PRO A 89 11.05 -9.56 3.93
N SER A 90 10.86 -8.25 3.80
CA SER A 90 11.80 -7.30 3.21
C SER A 90 12.38 -6.29 4.20
N ASN A 91 12.23 -6.52 5.48
CA ASN A 91 12.81 -5.70 6.53
C ASN A 91 14.20 -6.25 6.96
N PRO A 92 15.19 -5.41 7.32
CA PRO A 92 15.16 -3.95 7.26
C PRO A 92 15.56 -3.42 5.88
N GLY A 93 15.03 -2.26 5.53
CA GLY A 93 15.38 -1.56 4.30
C GLY A 93 16.00 -0.18 4.53
N PRO A 94 16.56 0.45 3.48
CA PRO A 94 17.00 1.83 3.55
C PRO A 94 15.84 2.77 3.87
N ASN A 95 16.16 3.99 4.26
CA ASN A 95 15.14 5.01 4.50
C ASN A 95 14.34 5.32 3.23
N THR A 96 13.04 5.55 3.42
CA THR A 96 12.14 6.00 2.34
C THR A 96 12.59 7.33 1.76
N ALA A 97 12.51 7.45 0.44
CA ALA A 97 12.83 8.65 -0.31
C ALA A 97 11.55 9.34 -0.80
N ILE A 98 11.47 10.66 -0.61
CA ILE A 98 10.35 11.49 -1.07
C ILE A 98 10.87 12.60 -1.95
N ASN A 99 10.23 12.76 -3.11
CA ASN A 99 10.44 13.83 -4.05
C ASN A 99 9.06 14.34 -4.53
N ASN A 100 8.54 15.38 -3.90
CA ASN A 100 7.23 15.93 -4.20
C ASN A 100 7.33 17.33 -4.82
N TRP A 101 7.00 17.43 -6.11
CA TRP A 101 6.82 18.68 -6.86
C TRP A 101 5.35 18.93 -7.24
N GLY A 102 4.50 17.90 -7.12
CA GLY A 102 3.09 17.92 -7.47
C GLY A 102 2.20 17.98 -6.24
N LYS A 103 1.16 17.17 -6.23
CA LYS A 103 0.22 17.09 -5.09
C LYS A 103 0.06 15.67 -4.60
N ILE A 104 0.12 15.48 -3.26
CA ILE A 104 -0.21 14.21 -2.61
C ILE A 104 -1.48 14.41 -1.78
N ILE A 105 -2.50 13.59 -2.04
CA ILE A 105 -3.80 13.66 -1.38
C ILE A 105 -4.00 12.40 -0.54
N PHE A 106 -4.37 12.58 0.73
CA PHE A 106 -4.70 11.50 1.66
C PHE A 106 -6.17 11.56 2.05
N HIS A 107 -6.89 10.46 1.88
CA HIS A 107 -8.28 10.32 2.31
C HIS A 107 -8.42 9.78 3.75
N GLY A 108 -7.33 9.34 4.37
CA GLY A 108 -7.37 8.83 5.73
C GLY A 108 -6.03 8.23 6.16
N PRO A 109 -6.03 7.30 7.11
CA PRO A 109 -4.84 6.60 7.55
C PRO A 109 -4.07 5.96 6.40
N CYS A 110 -2.75 6.08 6.43
CA CYS A 110 -1.87 5.50 5.42
C CYS A 110 -0.56 5.05 6.06
N LEU A 111 -0.04 3.91 5.61
CA LEU A 111 1.22 3.37 6.07
C LEU A 111 2.22 3.31 4.91
N ILE A 112 3.34 4.03 5.06
CA ILE A 112 4.45 4.08 4.10
C ILE A 112 5.73 3.77 4.87
N PRO A 113 6.09 2.49 5.01
CA PRO A 113 7.27 2.07 5.77
C PRO A 113 8.58 2.42 5.07
N THR A 114 9.68 1.90 5.59
CA THR A 114 11.03 2.09 5.04
C THR A 114 11.19 1.56 3.61
N ALA A 115 12.26 1.96 2.94
CA ALA A 115 12.69 1.50 1.63
C ALA A 115 11.79 1.88 0.44
N ASN A 116 10.84 2.77 0.62
CA ASN A 116 10.00 3.24 -0.47
C ASN A 116 10.60 4.41 -1.22
N LYS A 117 10.21 4.58 -2.48
CA LYS A 117 10.52 5.75 -3.29
C LYS A 117 9.21 6.35 -3.82
N ILE A 118 8.93 7.59 -3.44
CA ILE A 118 7.73 8.32 -3.85
C ILE A 118 8.16 9.56 -4.60
N ASN A 119 7.82 9.61 -5.89
CA ASN A 119 8.09 10.76 -6.75
C ASN A 119 6.76 11.27 -7.32
N VAL A 120 6.48 12.54 -7.12
CA VAL A 120 5.31 13.20 -7.69
C VAL A 120 5.79 14.45 -8.41
N PHE A 121 5.74 14.43 -9.73
CA PHE A 121 6.20 15.53 -10.58
C PHE A 121 5.07 16.55 -10.82
N LYS A 122 5.41 17.79 -11.10
CA LYS A 122 4.41 18.81 -11.44
C LYS A 122 3.90 18.60 -12.89
N PRO A 123 2.59 18.62 -13.14
CA PRO A 123 1.46 18.93 -12.27
C PRO A 123 0.75 17.66 -11.72
N ALA A 124 1.45 16.56 -11.51
CA ALA A 124 0.87 15.28 -11.17
C ALA A 124 0.21 15.24 -9.79
N ILE A 125 -0.69 14.26 -9.62
CA ILE A 125 -1.40 13.98 -8.38
C ILE A 125 -1.16 12.51 -8.01
N LEU A 126 -0.74 12.27 -6.77
CA LEU A 126 -0.80 10.98 -6.10
C LEU A 126 -1.92 11.03 -5.07
N GLU A 127 -2.92 10.18 -5.24
CA GLU A 127 -4.10 10.12 -4.37
C GLU A 127 -4.14 8.77 -3.66
N LEU A 128 -4.17 8.79 -2.32
CA LEU A 128 -4.13 7.61 -1.47
C LEU A 128 -5.40 7.53 -0.63
N GLY A 129 -6.18 6.49 -0.84
CA GLY A 129 -7.39 6.20 -0.08
C GLY A 129 -7.12 5.87 1.38
N THR A 130 -8.17 5.83 2.19
CA THR A 130 -8.05 5.48 3.62
C THR A 130 -7.51 4.04 3.79
N ASN A 131 -6.74 3.81 4.85
CA ASN A 131 -6.11 2.53 5.19
C ASN A 131 -5.22 1.92 4.09
N CYS A 132 -4.70 2.73 3.16
CA CYS A 132 -3.72 2.25 2.19
C CYS A 132 -2.42 1.84 2.89
N LYS A 133 -1.88 0.70 2.48
CA LYS A 133 -0.58 0.20 2.96
C LYS A 133 0.35 0.00 1.76
N ILE A 134 1.43 0.77 1.71
CA ILE A 134 2.48 0.66 0.69
C ILE A 134 3.66 0.01 1.38
N MET A 135 3.88 -1.28 1.15
CA MET A 135 4.94 -2.03 1.85
C MET A 135 6.34 -1.67 1.33
N HIS A 136 7.36 -2.33 1.85
CA HIS A 136 8.77 -1.98 1.60
C HIS A 136 9.19 -2.12 0.14
N TYR A 137 10.18 -1.31 -0.27
CA TYR A 137 10.82 -1.33 -1.59
C TYR A 137 9.88 -1.02 -2.77
N CYS A 138 8.75 -0.38 -2.52
CA CYS A 138 7.90 0.07 -3.61
C CYS A 138 8.41 1.38 -4.21
N ASN A 139 8.22 1.51 -5.53
CA ASN A 139 8.49 2.73 -6.27
C ASN A 139 7.17 3.25 -6.86
N ILE A 140 6.71 4.40 -6.37
CA ILE A 140 5.52 5.08 -6.90
C ILE A 140 5.98 6.36 -7.55
N THR A 141 5.72 6.49 -8.85
CA THR A 141 6.08 7.69 -9.60
C THR A 141 4.88 8.18 -10.40
N ALA A 142 4.47 9.42 -10.14
CA ALA A 142 3.37 10.09 -10.81
C ALA A 142 3.86 11.28 -11.65
N HIS A 143 3.58 11.22 -12.95
CA HIS A 143 3.74 12.32 -13.91
C HIS A 143 2.40 12.93 -14.34
N LYS A 144 1.31 12.21 -14.16
CA LYS A 144 -0.05 12.66 -14.47
C LYS A 144 -0.99 12.45 -13.31
N LYS A 145 -1.33 11.21 -12.99
CA LYS A 145 -2.18 10.87 -11.85
C LYS A 145 -2.04 9.40 -11.50
N VAL A 146 -1.82 9.11 -10.22
CA VAL A 146 -1.90 7.78 -9.64
C VAL A 146 -2.94 7.81 -8.52
N VAL A 147 -3.96 6.96 -8.61
CA VAL A 147 -5.00 6.80 -7.60
C VAL A 147 -4.90 5.39 -7.03
N VAL A 148 -4.87 5.31 -5.70
CA VAL A 148 -4.94 4.05 -4.95
C VAL A 148 -6.16 4.11 -4.04
N GLY A 149 -7.10 3.22 -4.25
CA GLY A 149 -8.36 3.17 -3.51
C GLY A 149 -8.19 2.75 -2.04
N ALA A 150 -9.24 2.95 -1.24
CA ALA A 150 -9.24 2.63 0.18
C ALA A 150 -8.94 1.15 0.46
N ASN A 151 -8.36 0.83 1.61
CA ASN A 151 -8.03 -0.53 2.08
C ASN A 151 -7.12 -1.33 1.12
N THR A 152 -6.49 -0.68 0.15
CA THR A 152 -5.61 -1.34 -0.82
C THR A 152 -4.23 -1.55 -0.24
N TRP A 153 -3.71 -2.76 -0.42
CA TRP A 153 -2.35 -3.13 -0.03
C TRP A 153 -1.47 -3.31 -1.26
N ILE A 154 -0.42 -2.51 -1.34
CA ILE A 154 0.66 -2.66 -2.30
C ILE A 154 1.80 -3.33 -1.55
N THR A 155 2.04 -4.62 -1.84
CA THR A 155 3.07 -5.40 -1.14
C THR A 155 4.46 -5.05 -1.64
N HIS A 156 5.49 -5.70 -1.10
CA HIS A 156 6.87 -5.28 -1.32
C HIS A 156 7.36 -5.39 -2.77
N ARG A 157 8.30 -4.51 -3.14
CA ARG A 157 8.97 -4.45 -4.46
C ARG A 157 8.05 -4.15 -5.64
N CYS A 158 6.86 -3.60 -5.39
CA CYS A 158 5.99 -3.18 -6.47
C CYS A 158 6.44 -1.87 -7.11
N GLN A 159 6.16 -1.73 -8.41
CA GLN A 159 6.37 -0.50 -9.16
C GLN A 159 5.05 0.02 -9.70
N ILE A 160 4.74 1.29 -9.46
CA ILE A 160 3.56 1.98 -9.98
C ILE A 160 4.02 3.22 -10.70
N LEU A 161 4.02 3.17 -12.02
CA LEU A 161 4.65 4.16 -12.88
C LEU A 161 3.65 4.60 -13.96
N ASP A 162 3.08 5.79 -13.83
CA ASP A 162 2.11 6.32 -14.79
C ASP A 162 2.74 6.93 -16.05
N SER A 163 4.05 6.71 -16.22
CA SER A 163 4.80 7.21 -17.36
C SER A 163 5.92 6.28 -17.81
N ASN A 164 6.29 6.40 -19.07
CA ASN A 164 7.46 5.73 -19.65
C ASN A 164 8.72 6.60 -19.55
N PHE A 165 8.65 7.79 -18.96
CA PHE A 165 9.70 8.82 -18.87
C PHE A 165 10.17 9.38 -20.21
N HIS A 166 9.96 8.67 -21.32
CA HIS A 166 10.41 9.03 -22.65
C HIS A 166 9.28 8.99 -23.66
N PHE A 167 9.35 9.86 -24.67
CA PHE A 167 8.43 9.84 -25.79
C PHE A 167 8.80 8.69 -26.75
N MET A 168 7.79 8.10 -27.36
CA MET A 168 7.94 7.09 -28.40
C MET A 168 7.28 7.56 -29.69
N ALA A 169 8.02 7.43 -30.81
CA ALA A 169 7.51 7.69 -32.13
C ALA A 169 6.92 6.40 -32.74
N ASP A 170 5.69 6.48 -33.20
CA ASP A 170 5.03 5.43 -34.00
C ASP A 170 5.20 5.80 -35.47
N PHE A 171 6.14 5.18 -36.16
CA PHE A 171 6.42 5.47 -37.57
C PHE A 171 5.32 4.99 -38.51
N ASN A 172 4.53 3.99 -38.11
CA ASN A 172 3.38 3.50 -38.89
C ASN A 172 2.24 4.52 -38.89
N LYS A 173 1.94 5.07 -37.70
CA LYS A 173 0.91 6.09 -37.52
C LYS A 173 1.40 7.52 -37.74
N LYS A 174 2.72 7.71 -37.91
CA LYS A 174 3.37 9.02 -38.02
C LYS A 174 3.01 9.95 -36.85
N THR A 175 3.04 9.44 -35.61
CA THR A 175 2.64 10.15 -34.40
C THR A 175 3.64 9.95 -33.29
N ILE A 176 3.67 10.91 -32.33
CA ILE A 176 4.35 10.77 -31.06
C ILE A 176 3.29 10.89 -29.97
N SER A 177 3.18 9.86 -29.15
CA SER A 177 2.18 9.81 -28.08
C SER A 177 2.70 10.44 -26.79
N LYS A 178 1.77 10.91 -25.94
CA LYS A 178 2.11 11.33 -24.57
C LYS A 178 2.74 10.17 -23.81
N TYR A 179 3.78 10.46 -23.05
CA TYR A 179 4.56 9.48 -22.29
C TYR A 179 3.88 9.05 -20.97
N SER A 180 2.77 9.70 -20.57
CA SER A 180 2.07 9.42 -19.32
C SER A 180 0.56 9.25 -19.51
N LYS A 181 -0.03 8.28 -18.78
CA LYS A 181 -1.48 8.06 -18.69
C LYS A 181 -1.82 7.77 -17.23
N PRO A 182 -3.01 8.18 -16.72
CA PRO A 182 -3.38 7.92 -15.34
C PRO A 182 -3.37 6.44 -15.02
N ILE A 183 -3.08 6.12 -13.74
CA ILE A 183 -3.29 4.79 -13.16
C ILE A 183 -4.42 4.92 -12.14
N CYS A 184 -5.35 3.97 -12.16
CA CYS A 184 -6.41 3.85 -11.17
C CYS A 184 -6.40 2.43 -10.60
N ILE A 185 -6.15 2.32 -9.28
CA ILE A 185 -6.26 1.08 -8.53
C ILE A 185 -7.46 1.23 -7.60
N GLY A 186 -8.41 0.31 -7.68
CA GLY A 186 -9.64 0.32 -6.91
C GLY A 186 -9.43 0.10 -5.41
N LYS A 187 -10.54 0.07 -4.68
CA LYS A 187 -10.52 -0.20 -3.23
C LYS A 187 -10.32 -1.69 -2.93
N SER A 188 -9.80 -1.98 -1.75
CA SER A 188 -9.60 -3.35 -1.22
C SER A 188 -8.82 -4.26 -2.17
N CYS A 189 -7.95 -3.68 -3.02
CA CYS A 189 -7.10 -4.45 -3.91
C CYS A 189 -5.88 -5.00 -3.17
N TRP A 190 -5.43 -6.17 -3.60
CA TRP A 190 -4.18 -6.75 -3.15
C TRP A 190 -3.18 -6.83 -4.30
N ILE A 191 -2.22 -5.92 -4.32
CA ILE A 191 -1.14 -5.93 -5.31
C ILE A 191 -0.01 -6.76 -4.74
N CYS A 192 0.11 -8.01 -5.21
CA CYS A 192 1.14 -8.93 -4.71
C CYS A 192 2.54 -8.50 -5.14
N ASN A 193 3.53 -9.03 -4.44
CA ASN A 193 4.93 -8.61 -4.53
C ASN A 193 5.51 -8.64 -5.95
N SER A 194 6.44 -7.72 -6.18
CA SER A 194 7.21 -7.58 -7.43
C SER A 194 6.35 -7.31 -8.67
N SER A 195 5.09 -6.87 -8.48
CA SER A 195 4.22 -6.50 -9.60
C SER A 195 4.51 -5.10 -10.10
N THR A 196 4.37 -4.90 -11.40
CA THR A 196 4.54 -3.61 -12.07
C THR A 196 3.21 -3.15 -12.67
N ILE A 197 2.75 -1.96 -12.28
CA ILE A 197 1.53 -1.32 -12.81
C ILE A 197 1.97 -0.10 -13.60
N THR A 198 1.62 -0.07 -14.89
CA THR A 198 2.11 0.96 -15.81
C THR A 198 1.02 1.89 -16.32
N ALA A 199 1.45 2.91 -17.04
CA ALA A 199 0.63 3.98 -17.59
C ALA A 199 -0.65 3.48 -18.28
N GLY A 200 -1.80 3.97 -17.84
CA GLY A 200 -3.12 3.63 -18.38
C GLY A 200 -3.77 2.38 -17.79
N ALA A 201 -3.13 1.77 -16.77
CA ALA A 201 -3.73 0.63 -16.08
C ALA A 201 -4.92 1.06 -15.20
N VAL A 202 -5.98 0.28 -15.25
CA VAL A 202 -7.13 0.34 -14.35
C VAL A 202 -7.30 -1.02 -13.71
N VAL A 203 -7.30 -1.07 -12.38
CA VAL A 203 -7.51 -2.28 -11.59
C VAL A 203 -8.83 -2.11 -10.84
N PRO A 204 -9.86 -2.93 -11.09
CA PRO A 204 -11.15 -2.83 -10.40
C PRO A 204 -11.06 -3.08 -8.90
N ASP A 205 -12.12 -2.73 -8.17
CA ASP A 205 -12.24 -2.97 -6.75
C ASP A 205 -12.07 -4.46 -6.40
N TYR A 206 -11.50 -4.74 -5.23
CA TYR A 206 -11.30 -6.09 -4.68
C TYR A 206 -10.45 -7.03 -5.54
N THR A 207 -9.71 -6.49 -6.51
CA THR A 207 -8.88 -7.29 -7.40
C THR A 207 -7.57 -7.72 -6.72
N ILE A 208 -7.21 -8.99 -6.90
CA ILE A 208 -5.91 -9.54 -6.53
C ILE A 208 -5.02 -9.53 -7.78
N VAL A 209 -3.93 -8.80 -7.72
CA VAL A 209 -2.88 -8.85 -8.75
C VAL A 209 -1.82 -9.83 -8.29
N ALA A 210 -1.69 -10.96 -9.00
CA ALA A 210 -0.74 -12.01 -8.66
C ALA A 210 0.72 -11.50 -8.69
N SER A 211 1.59 -12.13 -7.92
CA SER A 211 3.01 -11.75 -7.85
C SER A 211 3.69 -11.75 -9.22
N ASN A 212 4.70 -10.89 -9.40
CA ASN A 212 5.49 -10.75 -10.63
C ASN A 212 4.65 -10.45 -11.88
N SER A 213 3.54 -9.72 -11.74
CA SER A 213 2.66 -9.41 -12.85
C SER A 213 2.96 -8.05 -13.47
N LEU A 214 2.75 -7.93 -14.80
CA LEU A 214 2.81 -6.66 -15.53
C LEU A 214 1.39 -6.22 -15.92
N VAL A 215 0.81 -5.29 -15.16
CA VAL A 215 -0.50 -4.69 -15.44
C VAL A 215 -0.29 -3.44 -16.29
N ASN A 216 -0.53 -3.54 -17.58
CA ASN A 216 -0.25 -2.50 -18.58
C ASN A 216 -1.48 -2.08 -19.40
N LYS A 217 -2.68 -2.40 -18.93
CA LYS A 217 -3.94 -2.08 -19.60
C LYS A 217 -5.08 -1.85 -18.62
N ASP A 218 -6.19 -1.38 -19.16
CA ASP A 218 -7.44 -1.22 -18.44
C ASP A 218 -8.15 -2.58 -18.26
N PHE A 219 -8.49 -2.91 -17.01
CA PHE A 219 -9.26 -4.10 -16.61
C PHE A 219 -10.65 -3.74 -16.06
N SER A 220 -11.17 -2.52 -16.29
CA SER A 220 -12.47 -2.09 -15.78
C SER A 220 -13.66 -2.97 -16.23
N ASN A 221 -13.47 -3.77 -17.26
CA ASN A 221 -14.49 -4.66 -17.84
C ASN A 221 -14.54 -6.06 -17.20
N ILE A 222 -13.66 -6.38 -16.23
CA ILE A 222 -13.75 -7.64 -15.48
C ILE A 222 -14.60 -7.44 -14.23
N PRO A 223 -15.24 -8.49 -13.68
CA PRO A 223 -15.99 -8.37 -12.44
C PRO A 223 -15.05 -7.98 -11.28
N PRO A 224 -15.57 -7.33 -10.21
CA PRO A 224 -14.83 -7.20 -8.97
C PRO A 224 -14.50 -8.58 -8.39
N GLU A 225 -13.64 -8.62 -7.36
CA GLU A 225 -13.21 -9.88 -6.73
C GLU A 225 -12.53 -10.84 -7.71
N SER A 226 -11.78 -10.29 -8.65
CA SER A 226 -11.05 -11.05 -9.66
C SER A 226 -9.59 -11.21 -9.31
N ILE A 227 -8.98 -12.25 -9.86
CA ILE A 227 -7.53 -12.43 -9.92
C ILE A 227 -7.05 -12.10 -11.31
N ILE A 228 -6.06 -11.22 -11.42
CA ILE A 228 -5.31 -10.96 -12.65
C ILE A 228 -3.84 -11.27 -12.44
N GLY A 229 -3.12 -11.71 -13.47
CA GLY A 229 -1.70 -12.03 -13.33
C GLY A 229 -1.00 -12.37 -14.64
N GLY A 230 0.33 -12.44 -14.57
CA GLY A 230 1.19 -12.77 -15.71
C GLY A 230 1.87 -11.56 -16.35
N ILE A 231 2.68 -11.81 -17.40
CA ILE A 231 3.44 -10.82 -18.16
C ILE A 231 3.16 -10.96 -19.64
N PRO A 232 2.30 -10.13 -20.25
CA PRO A 232 1.41 -9.14 -19.62
C PRO A 232 0.28 -9.81 -18.81
N ALA A 233 -0.27 -9.06 -17.84
CA ALA A 233 -1.35 -9.56 -17.01
C ALA A 233 -2.61 -9.87 -17.80
N LYS A 234 -3.28 -10.97 -17.42
CA LYS A 234 -4.56 -11.44 -17.97
C LYS A 234 -5.51 -11.74 -16.81
N TYR A 235 -6.79 -11.75 -17.09
CA TYR A 235 -7.80 -12.30 -16.19
C TYR A 235 -7.55 -13.78 -15.95
N ILE A 236 -7.63 -14.22 -14.71
CA ILE A 236 -7.42 -15.62 -14.31
C ILE A 236 -8.73 -16.22 -13.80
N ALA A 237 -9.34 -15.58 -12.80
CA ALA A 237 -10.55 -16.07 -12.15
C ALA A 237 -11.30 -14.93 -11.45
N SER A 238 -12.55 -15.19 -11.02
CA SER A 238 -13.34 -14.31 -10.15
C SER A 238 -13.86 -15.07 -8.93
N GLY A 239 -14.46 -14.36 -7.98
CA GLY A 239 -14.96 -14.92 -6.73
C GLY A 239 -13.86 -15.08 -5.68
N PHE A 240 -12.79 -14.28 -5.75
CA PHE A 240 -11.70 -14.30 -4.79
C PHE A 240 -11.54 -12.94 -4.13
N ARG A 241 -11.50 -12.92 -2.81
CA ARG A 241 -11.24 -11.73 -2.02
C ARG A 241 -10.11 -11.99 -1.03
N ARG A 242 -9.25 -11.02 -0.83
CA ARG A 242 -8.27 -11.09 0.25
C ARG A 242 -8.99 -10.97 1.60
N VAL A 243 -8.69 -11.86 2.52
CA VAL A 243 -9.05 -11.65 3.93
C VAL A 243 -8.13 -10.56 4.49
N ASN A 244 -8.74 -9.44 4.90
CA ASN A 244 -8.06 -8.27 5.47
C ASN A 244 -8.66 -7.90 6.84
N ASN A 245 -9.42 -8.79 7.44
CA ASN A 245 -10.03 -8.64 8.75
C ASN A 245 -9.16 -9.37 9.79
N PRO A 246 -8.48 -8.63 10.69
CA PRO A 246 -7.59 -9.26 11.67
C PRO A 246 -8.29 -10.25 12.60
N LYS A 247 -9.58 -10.06 12.86
CA LYS A 247 -10.35 -10.99 13.69
C LYS A 247 -10.56 -12.31 12.96
N LEU A 248 -11.01 -12.26 11.71
CA LEU A 248 -11.19 -13.43 10.87
C LEU A 248 -9.84 -14.11 10.58
N GLU A 249 -8.78 -13.36 10.28
CA GLU A 249 -7.44 -13.93 10.12
C GLU A 249 -6.98 -14.71 11.36
N ASN A 250 -7.22 -14.18 12.57
CA ASN A 250 -6.89 -14.89 13.81
C ASN A 250 -7.73 -16.17 14.01
N GLU A 251 -9.03 -16.13 13.67
CA GLU A 251 -9.91 -17.31 13.72
C GLU A 251 -9.42 -18.39 12.76
N ILE A 252 -9.03 -18.02 11.53
CA ILE A 252 -8.46 -18.95 10.53
C ILE A 252 -7.11 -19.52 11.03
N TRP A 253 -6.23 -18.68 11.58
CA TRP A 253 -4.98 -19.14 12.16
C TRP A 253 -5.18 -20.13 13.32
N ASP A 254 -6.09 -19.80 14.26
CA ASP A 254 -6.41 -20.69 15.39
C ASP A 254 -6.96 -22.03 14.89
N PHE A 255 -7.80 -22.02 13.83
CA PHE A 255 -8.33 -23.23 13.22
C PHE A 255 -7.23 -24.14 12.67
N PHE A 256 -6.31 -23.61 11.86
CA PHE A 256 -5.22 -24.42 11.30
C PHE A 256 -4.21 -24.87 12.35
N MET A 257 -4.04 -24.13 13.43
CA MET A 257 -3.22 -24.59 14.58
C MET A 257 -3.91 -25.71 15.37
N GLU A 258 -5.24 -25.75 15.42
CA GLU A 258 -6.01 -26.81 16.08
C GLU A 258 -6.22 -28.04 15.17
N HIS A 259 -6.11 -27.86 13.86
CA HIS A 259 -6.33 -28.90 12.84
C HIS A 259 -5.19 -28.93 11.82
N PRO A 260 -3.99 -29.37 12.20
CA PRO A 260 -2.80 -29.34 11.32
C PRO A 260 -2.88 -30.29 10.12
N ASP A 261 -3.85 -31.20 10.13
CA ASP A 261 -4.16 -32.13 9.04
C ASP A 261 -5.09 -31.55 7.97
N LYS A 262 -5.64 -30.35 8.20
CA LYS A 262 -6.56 -29.71 7.25
C LYS A 262 -5.87 -28.60 6.48
N ASP A 263 -6.13 -28.56 5.16
CA ASP A 263 -5.63 -27.54 4.24
C ASP A 263 -6.67 -26.47 3.94
N ILE A 264 -7.93 -26.65 4.36
CA ILE A 264 -9.06 -25.79 4.00
C ILE A 264 -9.81 -25.36 5.28
N PHE A 265 -10.01 -24.07 5.44
CA PHE A 265 -10.94 -23.49 6.39
C PHE A 265 -12.31 -23.42 5.73
N PRO A 266 -13.34 -24.14 6.25
CA PRO A 266 -14.68 -24.11 5.67
C PRO A 266 -15.35 -22.76 5.91
N ILE A 267 -15.96 -22.20 4.87
CA ILE A 267 -16.84 -21.05 4.96
C ILE A 267 -18.28 -21.52 4.70
N GLU A 268 -19.23 -20.88 5.35
CA GLU A 268 -20.64 -21.18 5.16
C GLU A 268 -21.12 -20.71 3.78
N GLU A 269 -22.17 -21.34 3.24
CA GLU A 269 -22.71 -21.03 1.91
C GLU A 269 -23.22 -19.57 1.80
N ASN A 270 -23.69 -18.99 2.92
CA ASN A 270 -24.15 -17.61 3.06
C ASN A 270 -23.09 -16.66 3.65
N PHE A 271 -21.79 -17.02 3.54
CA PHE A 271 -20.70 -16.19 4.05
C PHE A 271 -20.76 -14.77 3.47
N ASP A 272 -20.87 -13.77 4.34
CA ASP A 272 -20.84 -12.38 3.94
C ASP A 272 -19.41 -11.96 3.55
N HIS A 273 -19.21 -11.67 2.28
CA HIS A 273 -17.91 -11.22 1.75
C HIS A 273 -17.34 -9.98 2.48
N SER A 274 -18.20 -9.13 3.06
CA SER A 274 -17.75 -7.98 3.85
C SER A 274 -17.00 -8.38 5.12
N MET A 275 -17.16 -9.60 5.61
CA MET A 275 -16.40 -10.14 6.73
C MET A 275 -14.90 -10.26 6.41
N CYS A 276 -14.52 -10.32 5.15
CA CYS A 276 -13.11 -10.25 4.73
C CYS A 276 -12.51 -8.86 4.91
N ASP A 277 -13.31 -7.80 5.02
CA ASP A 277 -12.82 -6.44 5.11
C ASP A 277 -12.50 -6.04 6.57
N GLU A 278 -11.48 -5.21 6.75
CA GLU A 278 -11.21 -4.57 8.02
C GLU A 278 -12.40 -3.66 8.37
N ASN A 279 -13.08 -3.92 9.48
CA ASN A 279 -14.13 -3.04 9.97
C ASN A 279 -13.51 -1.68 10.32
N LEU A 280 -13.91 -0.65 9.60
CA LEU A 280 -13.47 0.74 9.72
C LEU A 280 -14.08 1.45 10.94
#